data_d08c21ca37e84dd5dba0c51cdafb5955
#
_entry.id   d08c21ca37e84dd5dba0c51cdafb5955
#
_cell.length_a   1.000
_cell.length_b   1.000
_cell.length_c   1.000
_cell.angle_alpha   90.00
_cell.angle_beta   90.00
_cell.angle_gamma   90.00
#
_symmetry.space_group_name_H-M   'P 1'
#
loop_
_entity.id
_entity.type
_entity.pdbx_description
1 polymer ?
#
loop_
_entity_poly.entity_id
_entity_poly.type
_entity_poly.pdbx_seq_one_letter_code
_entity_poly.pdbx_strand_id
1 'polypeptide(L)'
;MEACIWFMIFIIPNSFQSVSLLMLIFSFFQNAILAQFEGVTLFWLGEKRAELYGKVRKWGSIGFIIGVFGLGAIFEIISISMLPILLLCISFLAFLWSFTIKEPTAAPTAQKKLEALWPIFKRPVVYSFFLIELIMLFSHAPFYSFYSNYLSQNGFSTSQIGLLWS
;
A
#
# COMPACT_ATOMS: atom_id res chain seq x y z
N MET A 1 9.14 -9.86 2.19
CA MET A 1 8.00 -10.54 2.82
C MET A 1 6.77 -10.59 1.93
N GLU A 2 6.35 -9.50 1.27
CA GLU A 2 5.20 -9.50 0.35
C GLU A 2 5.32 -10.54 -0.77
N ALA A 3 6.46 -10.62 -1.44
CA ALA A 3 6.71 -11.63 -2.46
C ALA A 3 6.53 -13.07 -1.94
N CYS A 4 6.91 -13.33 -0.67
CA CYS A 4 6.69 -14.64 -0.06
C CYS A 4 5.21 -14.93 0.16
N ILE A 5 4.41 -13.91 0.50
CA ILE A 5 2.96 -14.07 0.70
C ILE A 5 2.27 -14.38 -0.62
N TRP A 6 2.62 -13.66 -1.69
CA TRP A 6 2.10 -13.96 -3.03
C TRP A 6 2.52 -15.35 -3.53
N PHE A 7 3.74 -15.79 -3.19
CA PHE A 7 4.19 -17.16 -3.49
C PHE A 7 3.40 -18.21 -2.72
N MET A 8 3.04 -17.94 -1.46
CA MET A 8 2.24 -18.85 -0.65
C MET A 8 0.84 -19.11 -1.22
N ILE A 9 0.25 -18.18 -1.97
CA ILE A 9 -1.05 -18.39 -2.64
C ILE A 9 -1.04 -19.61 -3.56
N PHE A 10 0.11 -19.94 -4.17
CA PHE A 10 0.22 -21.10 -5.06
C PHE A 10 0.38 -22.42 -4.33
N ILE A 11 0.78 -22.39 -3.04
CA ILE A 11 1.09 -23.60 -2.26
C ILE A 11 -0.08 -23.97 -1.35
N ILE A 12 -0.81 -22.99 -0.84
CA ILE A 12 -1.86 -23.18 0.15
C ILE A 12 -3.18 -23.53 -0.55
N PRO A 13 -3.98 -24.46 0.02
CA PRO A 13 -5.30 -24.78 -0.52
C PRO A 13 -6.18 -23.54 -0.65
N ASN A 14 -6.88 -23.41 -1.78
CA ASN A 14 -7.80 -22.30 -2.07
C ASN A 14 -9.09 -22.40 -1.24
N SER A 15 -8.94 -22.40 0.09
CA SER A 15 -10.08 -22.28 1.00
C SER A 15 -10.26 -20.81 1.41
N PHE A 16 -11.51 -20.42 1.69
CA PHE A 16 -11.82 -19.07 2.15
C PHE A 16 -10.96 -18.67 3.37
N GLN A 17 -10.78 -19.58 4.33
CA GLN A 17 -10.01 -19.33 5.55
C GLN A 17 -8.53 -19.09 5.25
N SER A 18 -7.92 -19.91 4.39
CA SER A 18 -6.51 -19.78 4.02
C SER A 18 -6.23 -18.49 3.28
N VAL A 19 -7.06 -18.14 2.30
CA VAL A 19 -6.93 -16.91 1.53
C VAL A 19 -7.16 -15.68 2.43
N SER A 20 -8.17 -15.72 3.31
CA SER A 20 -8.43 -14.61 4.25
C SER A 20 -7.25 -14.37 5.19
N LEU A 21 -6.66 -15.43 5.73
CA LEU A 21 -5.49 -15.33 6.61
C LEU A 21 -4.29 -14.72 5.87
N LEU A 22 -4.03 -15.17 4.64
CA LEU A 22 -2.95 -14.60 3.81
C LEU A 22 -3.18 -13.13 3.52
N MET A 23 -4.42 -12.73 3.20
CA MET A 23 -4.75 -11.34 2.94
C MET A 23 -4.62 -10.47 4.19
N LEU A 24 -4.96 -10.96 5.37
CA LEU A 24 -4.73 -10.25 6.63
C LEU A 24 -3.23 -10.02 6.88
N ILE A 25 -2.41 -11.05 6.70
CA ILE A 25 -0.96 -10.95 6.84
C ILE A 25 -0.39 -9.98 5.82
N PHE A 26 -0.82 -10.09 4.56
CA PHE A 26 -0.40 -9.18 3.48
C PHE A 26 -0.73 -7.72 3.83
N SER A 27 -1.97 -7.43 4.21
CA SER A 27 -2.41 -6.08 4.55
C SER A 27 -1.61 -5.48 5.71
N PHE A 28 -1.26 -6.29 6.71
CA PHE A 28 -0.43 -5.84 7.83
C PHE A 28 0.96 -5.38 7.36
N PHE A 29 1.63 -6.17 6.54
CA PHE A 29 2.95 -5.80 6.02
C PHE A 29 2.90 -4.66 5.01
N GLN A 30 1.91 -4.63 4.14
CA GLN A 30 1.72 -3.56 3.15
C GLN A 30 1.58 -2.19 3.83
N ASN A 31 0.75 -2.09 4.87
CA ASN A 31 0.60 -0.84 5.61
C ASN A 31 1.88 -0.44 6.36
N ALA A 32 2.62 -1.41 6.91
CA ALA A 32 3.90 -1.13 7.58
C ALA A 32 4.95 -0.59 6.61
N ILE A 33 5.02 -1.11 5.38
CA ILE A 33 5.97 -0.67 4.35
C ILE A 33 5.68 0.77 3.92
N LEU A 34 4.41 1.12 3.70
CA LEU A 34 4.03 2.50 3.35
C LEU A 34 4.51 3.50 4.41
N ALA A 35 4.26 3.21 5.68
CA ALA A 35 4.71 4.05 6.78
C ALA A 35 6.24 4.19 6.84
N GLN A 36 6.99 3.11 6.55
CA GLN A 36 8.44 3.14 6.50
C GLN A 36 8.96 4.00 5.36
N PHE A 37 8.39 3.89 4.15
CA PHE A 37 8.78 4.74 3.02
C PHE A 37 8.52 6.22 3.29
N GLU A 38 7.40 6.55 3.92
CA GLU A 38 7.11 7.93 4.33
C GLU A 38 8.13 8.44 5.34
N GLY A 39 8.47 7.62 6.35
CA GLY A 39 9.47 7.94 7.36
C GLY A 39 10.86 8.17 6.77
N VAL A 40 11.31 7.29 5.87
CA VAL A 40 12.61 7.41 5.16
C VAL A 40 12.63 8.67 4.28
N THR A 41 11.53 8.95 3.58
CA THR A 41 11.43 10.15 2.72
C THR A 41 11.54 11.42 3.55
N LEU A 42 10.81 11.51 4.67
CA LEU A 42 10.88 12.67 5.57
C LEU A 42 12.26 12.81 6.20
N PHE A 43 12.91 11.71 6.56
CA PHE A 43 14.28 11.73 7.08
C PHE A 43 15.26 12.33 6.07
N TRP A 44 15.24 11.90 4.82
CA TRP A 44 16.12 12.41 3.76
C TRP A 44 15.83 13.86 3.38
N LEU A 45 14.58 14.29 3.45
CA LEU A 45 14.22 15.69 3.23
C LEU A 45 14.70 16.60 4.36
N GLY A 46 14.70 16.10 5.59
CA GLY A 46 14.99 16.86 6.80
C GLY A 46 13.94 17.94 7.09
N GLU A 47 13.99 18.52 8.30
CA GLU A 47 12.99 19.50 8.77
C GLU A 47 12.84 20.72 7.85
N LYS A 48 13.98 21.23 7.32
CA LYS A 48 13.99 22.43 6.47
C LYS A 48 13.37 22.23 5.08
N ARG A 49 13.18 21.00 4.65
CA ARG A 49 12.64 20.65 3.31
C ARG A 49 11.34 19.83 3.39
N ALA A 50 10.74 19.76 4.56
CA ALA A 50 9.47 19.03 4.74
C ALA A 50 8.35 19.54 3.79
N GLU A 51 8.38 20.81 3.42
CA GLU A 51 7.49 21.41 2.41
C GLU A 51 7.62 20.77 1.01
N LEU A 52 8.77 20.15 0.71
CA LEU A 52 9.01 19.44 -0.54
C LEU A 52 8.39 18.04 -0.55
N TYR A 53 7.95 17.54 0.61
CA TYR A 53 7.34 16.22 0.73
C TYR A 53 6.17 16.00 -0.24
N GLY A 54 5.29 17.01 -0.38
CA GLY A 54 4.21 16.97 -1.36
C GLY A 54 4.68 16.80 -2.80
N LYS A 55 5.83 17.42 -3.15
CA LYS A 55 6.42 17.27 -4.50
C LYS A 55 6.99 15.87 -4.74
N VAL A 56 7.52 15.23 -3.71
CA VAL A 56 8.00 13.84 -3.79
C VAL A 56 6.80 12.89 -3.88
N ARG A 57 5.80 13.08 -3.01
CA ARG A 57 4.61 12.20 -2.93
C ARG A 57 3.80 12.17 -4.23
N LYS A 58 3.73 13.28 -4.98
CA LYS A 58 3.01 13.29 -6.27
C LYS A 58 3.55 12.28 -7.29
N TRP A 59 4.84 11.92 -7.22
CA TRP A 59 5.38 10.86 -8.07
C TRP A 59 4.79 9.48 -7.78
N GLY A 60 4.44 9.24 -6.51
CA GLY A 60 3.67 8.06 -6.12
C GLY A 60 2.28 8.03 -6.75
N SER A 61 1.59 9.17 -6.78
CA SER A 61 0.28 9.28 -7.46
C SER A 61 0.40 9.06 -8.97
N ILE A 62 1.42 9.63 -9.60
CA ILE A 62 1.69 9.40 -11.04
C ILE A 62 1.97 7.90 -11.29
N GLY A 63 2.80 7.27 -10.45
CA GLY A 63 3.07 5.84 -10.53
C GLY A 63 1.81 4.99 -10.36
N PHE A 64 0.92 5.38 -9.45
CA PHE A 64 -0.36 4.73 -9.26
C PHE A 64 -1.24 4.82 -10.51
N ILE A 65 -1.39 6.01 -11.10
CA ILE A 65 -2.16 6.22 -12.34
C ILE A 65 -1.64 5.32 -13.47
N ILE A 66 -0.32 5.35 -13.71
CA ILE A 66 0.33 4.53 -14.74
C ILE A 66 0.13 3.03 -14.44
N GLY A 67 0.27 2.64 -13.18
CA GLY A 67 0.11 1.25 -12.75
C GLY A 67 -1.31 0.74 -12.98
N VAL A 68 -2.31 1.47 -12.51
CA VAL A 68 -3.73 1.04 -12.60
C VAL A 68 -4.20 1.02 -14.05
N PHE A 69 -3.91 2.07 -14.83
CA PHE A 69 -4.24 2.10 -16.24
C PHE A 69 -3.52 1.02 -17.04
N GLY A 70 -2.21 0.86 -16.81
CA GLY A 70 -1.39 -0.15 -17.50
C GLY A 70 -1.85 -1.57 -17.18
N LEU A 71 -2.17 -1.87 -15.92
CA LEU A 71 -2.72 -3.16 -15.52
C LEU A 71 -4.10 -3.40 -16.13
N GLY A 72 -4.96 -2.39 -16.15
CA GLY A 72 -6.26 -2.46 -16.82
C GLY A 72 -6.13 -2.86 -18.29
N ALA A 73 -5.20 -2.24 -19.02
CA ALA A 73 -4.92 -2.58 -20.42
C ALA A 73 -4.31 -3.99 -20.59
N ILE A 74 -3.43 -4.40 -19.69
CA ILE A 74 -2.84 -5.74 -19.70
C ILE A 74 -3.92 -6.82 -19.51
N PHE A 75 -4.86 -6.61 -18.60
CA PHE A 75 -5.93 -7.58 -18.32
C PHE A 75 -7.04 -7.64 -19.40
N GLU A 76 -7.02 -6.77 -20.40
CA GLU A 76 -7.82 -6.98 -21.62
C GLU A 76 -7.25 -8.10 -22.50
N ILE A 77 -5.93 -8.31 -22.42
CA ILE A 77 -5.22 -9.30 -23.27
C ILE A 77 -4.96 -10.59 -22.49
N ILE A 78 -4.68 -10.48 -21.19
CA ILE A 78 -4.28 -11.59 -20.33
C ILE A 78 -5.41 -11.87 -19.32
N SER A 79 -5.65 -13.15 -19.02
CA SER A 79 -6.63 -13.55 -18.01
C SER A 79 -6.27 -12.98 -16.62
N ILE A 80 -7.27 -12.53 -15.90
CA ILE A 80 -7.13 -12.05 -14.51
C ILE A 80 -6.53 -13.11 -13.57
N SER A 81 -6.58 -14.38 -13.94
CA SER A 81 -5.92 -15.48 -13.20
C SER A 81 -4.41 -15.30 -13.07
N MET A 82 -3.80 -14.47 -13.92
CA MET A 82 -2.37 -14.14 -13.86
C MET A 82 -2.05 -13.04 -12.84
N LEU A 83 -3.05 -12.43 -12.22
CA LEU A 83 -2.87 -11.37 -11.22
C LEU A 83 -1.89 -11.75 -10.09
N PRO A 84 -1.97 -12.93 -9.45
CA PRO A 84 -1.03 -13.29 -8.38
C PRO A 84 0.43 -13.38 -8.87
N ILE A 85 0.66 -13.89 -10.09
CA ILE A 85 1.99 -13.97 -10.69
C ILE A 85 2.55 -12.58 -10.94
N LEU A 86 1.72 -11.68 -11.47
CA LEU A 86 2.12 -10.31 -11.76
C LEU A 86 2.48 -9.55 -10.47
N LEU A 87 1.68 -9.70 -9.42
CA LEU A 87 1.94 -9.11 -8.12
C LEU A 87 3.20 -9.69 -7.48
N LEU A 88 3.45 -10.99 -7.64
CA LEU A 88 4.69 -11.62 -7.21
C LEU A 88 5.91 -10.99 -7.92
N CYS A 89 5.84 -10.83 -9.24
CA CYS A 89 6.92 -10.22 -10.03
C CYS A 89 7.18 -8.77 -9.60
N ILE A 90 6.14 -7.96 -9.44
CA ILE A 90 6.26 -6.57 -9.02
C ILE A 90 6.86 -6.49 -7.60
N SER A 91 6.36 -7.29 -6.67
CA SER A 91 6.89 -7.34 -5.30
C SER A 91 8.34 -7.80 -5.26
N PHE A 92 8.73 -8.75 -6.12
CA PHE A 92 10.12 -9.21 -6.24
C PHE A 92 11.03 -8.14 -6.83
N LEU A 93 10.59 -7.41 -7.84
CA LEU A 93 11.32 -6.26 -8.38
C LEU A 93 11.50 -5.16 -7.34
N ALA A 94 10.44 -4.83 -6.58
CA ALA A 94 10.51 -3.87 -5.48
C ALA A 94 11.49 -4.32 -4.39
N PHE A 95 11.52 -5.61 -4.07
CA PHE A 95 12.48 -6.20 -3.14
C PHE A 95 13.92 -6.03 -3.65
N LEU A 96 14.20 -6.37 -4.92
CA LEU A 96 15.53 -6.16 -5.49
C LEU A 96 15.93 -4.68 -5.48
N TRP A 97 14.99 -3.79 -5.80
CA TRP A 97 15.26 -2.35 -5.79
C TRP A 97 15.53 -1.81 -4.38
N SER A 98 14.95 -2.42 -3.36
CA SER A 98 15.16 -1.97 -1.97
C SER A 98 16.62 -2.03 -1.52
N PHE A 99 17.43 -2.90 -2.09
CA PHE A 99 18.88 -2.97 -1.79
C PHE A 99 19.67 -1.74 -2.27
N THR A 100 19.11 -0.93 -3.15
CA THR A 100 19.74 0.31 -3.62
C THR A 100 19.50 1.48 -2.67
N ILE A 101 18.53 1.36 -1.77
CA ILE A 101 18.17 2.41 -0.81
C ILE A 101 19.18 2.36 0.34
N LYS A 102 19.95 3.41 0.49
CA LYS A 102 20.85 3.55 1.65
C LYS A 102 20.01 3.83 2.89
N GLU A 103 20.19 3.01 3.91
CA GLU A 103 19.57 3.29 5.21
C GLU A 103 20.11 4.63 5.76
N PRO A 104 19.21 5.47 6.29
CA PRO A 104 19.64 6.67 6.99
C PRO A 104 20.44 6.23 8.21
N THR A 105 21.72 6.61 8.24
CA THR A 105 22.54 6.41 9.45
C THR A 105 21.88 7.23 10.55
N ALA A 106 21.24 6.55 11.51
CA ALA A 106 20.56 7.22 12.62
C ALA A 106 21.54 8.18 13.29
N ALA A 107 21.23 9.47 13.26
CA ALA A 107 21.99 10.42 14.07
C ALA A 107 21.90 9.96 15.54
N PRO A 108 23.01 9.95 16.30
CA PRO A 108 23.05 9.44 17.68
C PRO A 108 22.03 10.09 18.64
N THR A 109 21.44 11.20 18.22
CA THR A 109 20.46 11.99 18.99
C THR A 109 19.02 11.43 18.94
N ALA A 110 18.73 10.44 18.11
CA ALA A 110 17.38 9.85 18.00
C ALA A 110 17.07 8.78 19.06
N GLN A 111 17.97 8.49 20.00
CA GLN A 111 17.64 7.80 21.25
C GLN A 111 16.94 8.74 22.26
N LYS A 112 16.05 9.62 21.80
CA LYS A 112 15.01 10.10 22.71
C LYS A 112 14.26 8.86 23.18
N LYS A 113 14.33 8.60 24.52
CA LYS A 113 13.54 7.59 25.22
C LYS A 113 12.23 7.40 24.48
N LEU A 114 11.96 6.17 24.03
CA LEU A 114 10.60 5.80 23.62
C LEU A 114 9.71 6.14 24.81
N GLU A 115 9.10 7.32 24.76
CA GLU A 115 8.04 7.65 25.72
C GLU A 115 7.02 6.54 25.58
N ALA A 116 6.60 5.97 26.70
CA ALA A 116 5.62 4.91 26.68
C ALA A 116 4.47 5.32 25.75
N LEU A 117 4.18 4.55 24.71
CA LEU A 117 3.17 4.90 23.70
C LEU A 117 1.78 5.06 24.33
N TRP A 118 1.53 4.34 25.42
CA TRP A 118 0.23 4.34 26.10
C TRP A 118 -0.27 5.71 26.58
N PRO A 119 0.54 6.60 27.19
CA PRO A 119 0.11 7.95 27.52
C PRO A 119 -0.21 8.81 26.30
N ILE A 120 0.43 8.56 25.15
CA ILE A 120 0.17 9.28 23.91
C ILE A 120 -1.23 8.93 23.39
N PHE A 121 -1.59 7.64 23.40
CA PHE A 121 -2.93 7.18 22.97
C PHE A 121 -4.08 7.74 23.83
N LYS A 122 -3.81 8.13 25.07
CA LYS A 122 -4.81 8.74 25.96
C LYS A 122 -5.06 10.23 25.68
N ARG A 123 -4.26 10.86 24.84
CA ARG A 123 -4.48 12.28 24.50
C ARG A 123 -5.73 12.42 23.61
N PRO A 124 -6.67 13.33 23.96
CA PRO A 124 -7.93 13.48 23.20
C PRO A 124 -7.71 13.71 21.71
N VAL A 125 -6.69 14.50 21.34
CA VAL A 125 -6.33 14.80 19.96
C VAL A 125 -5.93 13.52 19.20
N VAL A 126 -5.14 12.65 19.84
CA VAL A 126 -4.69 11.39 19.22
C VAL A 126 -5.87 10.43 19.06
N TYR A 127 -6.71 10.32 20.07
CA TYR A 127 -7.92 9.49 20.00
C TYR A 127 -8.88 9.98 18.92
N SER A 128 -9.11 11.31 18.83
CA SER A 128 -9.96 11.90 17.78
C SER A 128 -9.40 11.65 16.39
N PHE A 129 -8.07 11.73 16.22
CA PHE A 129 -7.41 11.40 14.96
C PHE A 129 -7.68 9.96 14.56
N PHE A 130 -7.47 8.98 15.44
CA PHE A 130 -7.75 7.58 15.15
C PHE A 130 -9.22 7.30 14.84
N LEU A 131 -10.14 8.00 15.53
CA LEU A 131 -11.56 7.85 15.26
C LEU A 131 -11.92 8.37 13.86
N ILE A 132 -11.39 9.53 13.47
CA ILE A 132 -11.59 10.10 12.14
C ILE A 132 -11.03 9.16 11.07
N GLU A 133 -9.81 8.65 11.24
CA GLU A 133 -9.20 7.69 10.31
C GLU A 133 -10.04 6.41 10.18
N LEU A 134 -10.54 5.89 11.30
CA LEU A 134 -11.41 4.71 11.29
C LEU A 134 -12.70 4.96 10.53
N ILE A 135 -13.37 6.09 10.75
CA ILE A 135 -14.60 6.46 10.02
C ILE A 135 -14.29 6.63 8.52
N MET A 136 -13.18 7.29 8.18
CA MET A 136 -12.75 7.48 6.81
C MET A 136 -12.51 6.14 6.10
N LEU A 137 -11.76 5.23 6.70
CA LEU A 137 -11.52 3.90 6.18
C LEU A 137 -12.83 3.12 6.01
N PHE A 138 -13.73 3.21 6.97
CA PHE A 138 -15.03 2.55 6.91
C PHE A 138 -15.89 3.07 5.75
N SER A 139 -15.83 4.37 5.47
CA SER A 139 -16.55 4.98 4.34
C SER A 139 -15.94 4.59 2.98
N HIS A 140 -14.63 4.40 2.90
CA HIS A 140 -13.94 4.03 1.66
C HIS A 140 -13.98 2.52 1.36
N ALA A 141 -14.16 1.67 2.36
CA ALA A 141 -14.14 0.21 2.19
C ALA A 141 -15.13 -0.31 1.13
N PRO A 142 -16.41 0.12 1.09
CA PRO A 142 -17.35 -0.29 0.04
C PRO A 142 -16.90 0.17 -1.35
N PHE A 143 -16.35 1.36 -1.47
CA PHE A 143 -15.86 1.90 -2.72
C PHE A 143 -14.70 1.03 -3.26
N TYR A 144 -13.68 0.78 -2.45
CA TYR A 144 -12.55 -0.06 -2.86
C TYR A 144 -12.94 -1.51 -3.16
N SER A 145 -13.92 -2.05 -2.45
CA SER A 145 -14.31 -3.46 -2.61
C SER A 145 -15.26 -3.70 -3.78
N PHE A 146 -16.20 -2.80 -4.02
CA PHE A 146 -17.33 -3.07 -4.92
C PHE A 146 -17.34 -2.22 -6.20
N TYR A 147 -16.60 -1.11 -6.26
CA TYR A 147 -16.67 -0.19 -7.38
C TYR A 147 -16.25 -0.83 -8.71
N SER A 148 -15.14 -1.56 -8.75
CA SER A 148 -14.70 -2.27 -9.95
C SER A 148 -15.71 -3.33 -10.41
N ASN A 149 -16.30 -4.06 -9.45
CA ASN A 149 -17.31 -5.06 -9.76
C ASN A 149 -18.60 -4.43 -10.30
N TYR A 150 -19.04 -3.32 -9.71
CA TYR A 150 -20.17 -2.53 -10.19
C TYR A 150 -19.95 -2.05 -11.62
N LEU A 151 -18.80 -1.50 -11.94
CA LEU A 151 -18.49 -1.04 -13.30
C LEU A 151 -18.46 -2.20 -14.30
N SER A 152 -17.83 -3.32 -13.93
CA SER A 152 -17.78 -4.52 -14.78
C SER A 152 -19.18 -5.07 -15.08
N GLN A 153 -20.08 -5.10 -14.10
CA GLN A 153 -21.49 -5.52 -14.31
C GLN A 153 -22.28 -4.56 -15.20
N ASN A 154 -21.86 -3.29 -15.29
CA ASN A 154 -22.46 -2.29 -16.17
C ASN A 154 -21.77 -2.23 -17.56
N GLY A 155 -20.93 -3.20 -17.91
CA GLY A 155 -20.37 -3.36 -19.24
C GLY A 155 -19.10 -2.53 -19.51
N PHE A 156 -18.47 -1.93 -18.49
CA PHE A 156 -17.19 -1.24 -18.66
C PHE A 156 -16.06 -2.25 -18.85
N SER A 157 -15.16 -1.96 -19.80
CA SER A 157 -13.94 -2.76 -20.01
C SER A 157 -12.93 -2.56 -18.88
N THR A 158 -11.98 -3.50 -18.75
CA THR A 158 -10.91 -3.42 -17.74
C THR A 158 -10.05 -2.16 -17.90
N SER A 159 -9.76 -1.72 -19.13
CA SER A 159 -9.08 -0.45 -19.39
C SER A 159 -9.88 0.76 -18.94
N GLN A 160 -11.20 0.76 -19.21
CA GLN A 160 -12.08 1.85 -18.76
C GLN A 160 -12.15 1.90 -17.23
N ILE A 161 -12.23 0.74 -16.57
CA ILE A 161 -12.19 0.64 -15.11
C ILE A 161 -10.86 1.17 -14.58
N GLY A 162 -9.74 0.78 -15.19
CA GLY A 162 -8.42 1.29 -14.84
C GLY A 162 -8.30 2.81 -14.99
N LEU A 163 -8.88 3.38 -16.06
CA LEU A 163 -8.91 4.82 -16.26
C LEU A 163 -9.74 5.54 -15.20
N LEU A 164 -10.87 4.96 -14.78
CA LEU A 164 -11.73 5.55 -13.75
C LEU A 164 -11.11 5.49 -12.35
N TRP A 165 -10.16 4.59 -12.13
CA TRP A 165 -9.38 4.50 -10.89
C TRP A 165 -8.18 5.46 -10.84
N SER A 166 -7.73 6.00 -11.98
CA SER A 166 -6.59 6.90 -12.09
C SER A 166 -6.98 8.36 -11.87
#